data_5f6956047211f6917b4858a82f70155b
#
_entry.id   5f6956047211f6917b4858a82f70155b
#
_cell.length_a   1.000
_cell.length_b   1.000
_cell.length_c   1.000
_cell.angle_alpha   90.00
_cell.angle_beta   90.00
_cell.angle_gamma   90.00
#
_symmetry.space_group_name_H-M   'P 1'
#
loop_
_entity.id
_entity.type
_entity.pdbx_description
1 polymer ?
#
loop_
_entity_poly.entity_id
_entity_poly.type
_entity_poly.pdbx_seq_one_letter_code
_entity_poly.pdbx_strand_id
1 'polypeptide(L)'
;VFDVPRTAGGHPRLVLGVLGALILGGAVWGGIATAVAPKTDVELATERADAPPRPPVVVVQDLPQLAARLDREAASGRFMGAVLVSRGDKVLFRQVYGKANYEQDQPLALGSRFRLASISKQFTATAILKLQDEGKLSVSDPVCKWIQPCPQAWAPIRISHLLSHTSGIPDLMARPGWGMRRTTPATLDELTEDSKRFGLQFEPGAKVQYDNAGFNLAAAIVEKASGKPFQTYMRETFFKPLGMKDSGLDLDGGDHGVIMGYANFPGGLAAQPNANTSIVAGAGAVYSTLDDLLVWQRALHRGGLLTPASYQQMLADHAPADTKPNERSHPRRDWGFGIFANRLGDQVRPSFQDRQIYHTGSWGGFRNLMLYQPDADVTVIVLSNNYHLRDQVFLISQQAMAEALGHEFPTTLAR
;
A
#
# COMPACT_ATOMS: atom_id res chain seq x y z
N VAL A 1 3.81 36.66 -20.14
CA VAL A 1 4.40 37.54 -21.17
C VAL A 1 5.75 36.96 -21.54
N PHE A 2 5.83 36.19 -22.61
CA PHE A 2 6.94 36.21 -23.60
C PHE A 2 6.51 35.40 -24.82
N ASP A 3 6.65 36.03 -25.94
CA ASP A 3 6.22 35.66 -27.29
C ASP A 3 6.92 34.42 -27.86
N VAL A 4 6.15 33.70 -28.69
CA VAL A 4 6.62 32.65 -29.62
C VAL A 4 6.66 33.27 -31.02
N PRO A 5 7.74 33.13 -31.81
CA PRO A 5 7.66 33.33 -33.25
C PRO A 5 7.36 32.04 -34.01
N ARG A 6 6.32 32.08 -34.83
CA ARG A 6 6.05 31.13 -35.90
C ARG A 6 7.01 31.32 -37.05
N THR A 7 7.53 30.22 -37.63
CA THR A 7 7.87 30.17 -39.04
C THR A 7 7.44 28.84 -39.68
N ALA A 8 7.02 29.00 -40.91
CA ALA A 8 6.24 28.08 -41.72
C ALA A 8 7.09 27.08 -42.53
N GLY A 9 6.46 25.97 -42.91
CA GLY A 9 6.44 25.47 -44.28
C GLY A 9 7.39 24.32 -44.64
N GLY A 10 6.83 23.22 -45.12
CA GLY A 10 7.51 22.33 -46.06
C GLY A 10 7.23 20.84 -45.94
N HIS A 11 6.15 20.34 -46.55
CA HIS A 11 6.04 18.97 -47.08
C HIS A 11 6.65 18.98 -48.51
N PRO A 12 6.94 17.84 -49.20
CA PRO A 12 6.73 16.40 -48.94
C PRO A 12 7.85 15.50 -49.53
N ARG A 13 7.76 14.19 -49.36
CA ARG A 13 7.75 13.16 -50.44
C ARG A 13 8.03 11.73 -49.93
N LEU A 14 7.08 10.88 -50.27
CA LEU A 14 7.23 9.43 -50.28
C LEU A 14 8.37 8.96 -51.17
N VAL A 15 9.11 7.93 -50.73
CA VAL A 15 9.76 6.97 -51.66
C VAL A 15 9.54 5.56 -51.11
N LEU A 16 8.81 4.76 -51.91
CA LEU A 16 8.75 3.30 -51.83
C LEU A 16 10.11 2.73 -52.31
N GLY A 17 10.57 1.67 -51.65
CA GLY A 17 11.72 0.88 -52.08
C GLY A 17 11.66 -0.56 -51.57
N VAL A 18 11.38 -1.44 -52.39
CA VAL A 18 11.13 -2.85 -52.54
C VAL A 18 12.29 -3.76 -52.08
N LEU A 19 11.91 -4.88 -51.43
CA LEU A 19 12.48 -6.24 -51.34
C LEU A 19 14.00 -6.49 -51.43
N GLY A 20 14.48 -7.29 -50.48
CA GLY A 20 15.68 -8.12 -50.56
C GLY A 20 15.71 -9.18 -49.46
N ALA A 21 15.25 -10.38 -49.75
CA ALA A 21 15.38 -11.57 -48.89
C ALA A 21 16.82 -12.10 -48.95
N LEU A 22 17.42 -12.40 -47.81
CA LEU A 22 18.57 -13.32 -47.72
C LEU A 22 18.39 -14.22 -46.51
N ILE A 23 18.17 -15.49 -46.79
CA ILE A 23 18.19 -16.61 -45.84
C ILE A 23 19.63 -17.01 -45.62
N LEU A 24 20.08 -17.04 -44.36
CA LEU A 24 21.22 -17.87 -43.94
C LEU A 24 20.97 -18.41 -42.54
N GLY A 25 21.04 -19.74 -42.43
CA GLY A 25 20.73 -20.53 -41.27
C GLY A 25 21.77 -20.34 -40.13
N GLY A 26 21.28 -20.45 -38.90
CA GLY A 26 22.08 -20.56 -37.70
C GLY A 26 21.29 -21.28 -36.63
N ALA A 27 21.86 -22.34 -36.09
CA ALA A 27 21.28 -23.33 -35.21
C ALA A 27 20.57 -22.73 -33.99
N VAL A 28 19.32 -23.16 -33.79
CA VAL A 28 18.47 -22.89 -32.63
C VAL A 28 18.88 -23.84 -31.50
N TRP A 29 19.41 -23.28 -30.40
CA TRP A 29 19.38 -23.92 -29.10
C TRP A 29 18.06 -23.53 -28.43
N GLY A 30 17.10 -24.44 -28.47
CA GLY A 30 15.81 -24.28 -27.83
C GLY A 30 15.90 -24.47 -26.31
N GLY A 31 15.97 -23.37 -25.58
CA GLY A 31 15.55 -23.34 -24.19
C GLY A 31 14.03 -23.17 -24.15
N ILE A 32 13.30 -24.23 -23.79
CA ILE A 32 11.85 -24.17 -23.57
C ILE A 32 11.64 -23.38 -22.28
N ALA A 33 11.43 -22.07 -22.41
CA ALA A 33 10.77 -21.32 -21.35
C ALA A 33 9.28 -21.72 -21.41
N THR A 34 8.86 -22.57 -20.49
CA THR A 34 7.42 -22.82 -20.28
C THR A 34 6.81 -21.54 -19.73
N ALA A 35 6.28 -20.72 -20.61
CA ALA A 35 5.38 -19.65 -20.24
C ALA A 35 4.18 -20.31 -19.57
N VAL A 36 4.01 -20.07 -18.27
CA VAL A 36 2.76 -20.44 -17.57
C VAL A 36 1.67 -19.58 -18.20
N ALA A 37 0.79 -20.23 -18.94
CA ALA A 37 -0.37 -19.56 -19.52
C ALA A 37 -1.19 -18.87 -18.42
N PRO A 38 -1.73 -17.67 -18.64
CA PRO A 38 -2.64 -17.05 -17.69
C PRO A 38 -3.82 -17.99 -17.45
N LYS A 39 -4.19 -18.20 -16.18
CA LYS A 39 -5.34 -19.02 -15.82
C LYS A 39 -6.59 -18.46 -16.49
N THR A 40 -7.40 -19.34 -17.03
CA THR A 40 -8.68 -18.98 -17.65
C THR A 40 -9.67 -18.52 -16.58
N ASP A 41 -10.67 -17.71 -16.96
CA ASP A 41 -11.75 -17.27 -16.07
C ASP A 41 -12.48 -18.45 -15.39
N VAL A 42 -12.48 -19.62 -16.03
CA VAL A 42 -13.04 -20.87 -15.50
C VAL A 42 -12.19 -21.43 -14.36
N GLU A 43 -10.86 -21.38 -14.44
CA GLU A 43 -9.97 -21.82 -13.34
C GLU A 43 -10.03 -20.88 -12.14
N LEU A 44 -10.17 -19.57 -12.37
CA LEU A 44 -10.41 -18.58 -11.32
C LEU A 44 -11.79 -18.75 -10.68
N ALA A 45 -12.81 -19.13 -11.45
CA ALA A 45 -14.15 -19.43 -10.94
C ALA A 45 -14.19 -20.71 -10.10
N THR A 46 -13.43 -21.73 -10.48
CA THR A 46 -13.34 -23.01 -9.73
C THR A 46 -12.59 -22.82 -8.39
N GLU A 47 -11.51 -22.03 -8.34
CA GLU A 47 -10.84 -21.69 -7.08
C GLU A 47 -11.74 -20.88 -6.12
N ARG A 48 -12.73 -20.14 -6.64
CA ARG A 48 -13.75 -19.45 -5.81
C ARG A 48 -14.79 -20.41 -5.21
N ALA A 49 -15.04 -21.56 -5.85
CA ALA A 49 -16.06 -22.52 -5.44
C ALA A 49 -15.66 -23.40 -4.26
N ASP A 50 -14.35 -23.64 -4.04
CA ASP A 50 -13.85 -24.60 -3.03
C ASP A 50 -13.64 -24.03 -1.63
N ALA A 51 -13.96 -22.77 -1.38
CA ALA A 51 -13.79 -22.17 -0.08
C ALA A 51 -15.13 -22.16 0.69
N PRO A 52 -15.12 -22.42 2.02
CA PRO A 52 -16.34 -22.36 2.81
C PRO A 52 -17.05 -21.02 2.63
N PRO A 53 -18.39 -21.00 2.52
CA PRO A 53 -19.14 -19.77 2.36
C PRO A 53 -18.83 -18.84 3.53
N ARG A 54 -18.43 -17.60 3.22
CA ARG A 54 -18.31 -16.56 4.24
C ARG A 54 -19.71 -16.31 4.83
N PRO A 55 -19.80 -16.09 6.16
CA PRO A 55 -21.06 -15.64 6.73
C PRO A 55 -21.52 -14.38 6.01
N PRO A 56 -22.84 -14.15 5.89
CA PRO A 56 -23.35 -12.98 5.19
C PRO A 56 -22.75 -11.71 5.78
N VAL A 57 -22.32 -10.82 4.88
CA VAL A 57 -21.71 -9.54 5.25
C VAL A 57 -22.82 -8.65 5.81
N VAL A 58 -22.85 -8.46 7.13
CA VAL A 58 -23.90 -7.71 7.83
C VAL A 58 -23.37 -6.37 8.27
N VAL A 59 -24.17 -5.31 8.09
CA VAL A 59 -23.93 -4.00 8.72
C VAL A 59 -24.00 -4.16 10.24
N VAL A 60 -23.02 -3.58 10.94
CA VAL A 60 -22.96 -3.57 12.41
C VAL A 60 -22.73 -2.13 12.88
N GLN A 61 -23.53 -1.66 13.83
CA GLN A 61 -23.50 -0.28 14.35
C GLN A 61 -23.62 -0.22 15.87
N ASP A 62 -22.78 -1.00 16.60
CA ASP A 62 -22.74 -0.97 18.08
C ASP A 62 -22.01 0.26 18.64
N LEU A 63 -21.55 1.18 17.79
CA LEU A 63 -20.91 2.46 18.15
C LEU A 63 -21.82 3.62 17.70
N PRO A 64 -22.77 4.05 18.56
CA PRO A 64 -23.83 4.99 18.14
C PRO A 64 -23.33 6.41 17.83
N GLN A 65 -22.31 6.91 18.51
CA GLN A 65 -21.76 8.24 18.25
C GLN A 65 -21.03 8.25 16.89
N LEU A 66 -20.26 7.20 16.60
CA LEU A 66 -19.59 7.01 15.32
C LEU A 66 -20.63 6.87 14.18
N ALA A 67 -21.68 6.06 14.39
CA ALA A 67 -22.76 5.89 13.41
C ALA A 67 -23.41 7.23 13.06
N ALA A 68 -23.88 7.96 14.08
CA ALA A 68 -24.51 9.27 13.89
C ALA A 68 -23.57 10.31 13.26
N ARG A 69 -22.27 10.23 13.55
CA ARG A 69 -21.26 11.09 12.92
C ARG A 69 -21.11 10.78 11.43
N LEU A 70 -20.92 9.51 11.09
CA LEU A 70 -20.72 9.08 9.71
C LEU A 70 -21.95 9.34 8.84
N ASP A 71 -23.15 9.11 9.35
CA ASP A 71 -24.39 9.39 8.63
C ASP A 71 -24.49 10.88 8.27
N ARG A 72 -24.16 11.79 9.20
CA ARG A 72 -24.13 13.24 8.92
C ARG A 72 -23.05 13.63 7.90
N GLU A 73 -21.85 13.06 8.02
CA GLU A 73 -20.75 13.37 7.09
C GLU A 73 -21.05 12.85 5.68
N ALA A 74 -21.64 11.65 5.57
CA ALA A 74 -22.03 11.07 4.30
C ALA A 74 -23.18 11.87 3.64
N ALA A 75 -24.21 12.21 4.41
CA ALA A 75 -25.35 13.00 3.90
C ALA A 75 -24.93 14.39 3.38
N SER A 76 -23.88 14.96 3.96
CA SER A 76 -23.32 16.25 3.53
C SER A 76 -22.20 16.14 2.47
N GLY A 77 -21.92 14.93 1.98
CA GLY A 77 -20.84 14.67 1.01
C GLY A 77 -19.41 14.85 1.56
N ARG A 78 -19.25 14.99 2.87
CA ARG A 78 -17.95 15.17 3.50
C ARG A 78 -17.23 13.85 3.85
N PHE A 79 -17.91 12.71 3.70
CA PHE A 79 -17.29 11.38 3.79
C PHE A 79 -17.88 10.44 2.75
N MET A 80 -17.01 9.66 2.13
CA MET A 80 -17.32 8.52 1.29
C MET A 80 -16.24 7.44 1.53
N GLY A 81 -16.67 6.19 1.68
CA GLY A 81 -15.75 5.10 1.99
C GLY A 81 -16.36 4.01 2.85
N ALA A 82 -15.50 3.25 3.51
CA ALA A 82 -15.85 2.09 4.31
C ALA A 82 -15.17 2.17 5.68
N VAL A 83 -15.87 1.81 6.74
CA VAL A 83 -15.38 1.83 8.13
C VAL A 83 -15.66 0.49 8.79
N LEU A 84 -14.62 -0.06 9.45
CA LEU A 84 -14.74 -1.24 10.31
C LEU A 84 -14.03 -0.98 11.64
N VAL A 85 -14.69 -1.39 12.73
CA VAL A 85 -14.12 -1.39 14.09
C VAL A 85 -14.37 -2.76 14.70
N SER A 86 -13.34 -3.36 15.28
CA SER A 86 -13.48 -4.60 16.05
C SER A 86 -12.73 -4.52 17.39
N ARG A 87 -13.23 -5.21 18.39
CA ARG A 87 -12.52 -5.51 19.64
C ARG A 87 -12.46 -7.01 19.80
N GLY A 88 -11.25 -7.58 19.84
CA GLY A 88 -11.11 -9.01 19.81
C GLY A 88 -11.79 -9.61 18.57
N ASP A 89 -12.59 -10.64 18.79
CA ASP A 89 -13.35 -11.30 17.72
C ASP A 89 -14.69 -10.63 17.39
N LYS A 90 -15.12 -9.67 18.22
CA LYS A 90 -16.37 -8.95 17.99
C LYS A 90 -16.17 -7.77 17.05
N VAL A 91 -16.92 -7.74 15.95
CA VAL A 91 -17.09 -6.54 15.11
C VAL A 91 -18.09 -5.63 15.84
N LEU A 92 -17.67 -4.38 16.12
CA LEU A 92 -18.47 -3.34 16.77
C LEU A 92 -19.11 -2.39 15.76
N PHE A 93 -18.45 -2.20 14.63
CA PHE A 93 -18.95 -1.32 13.58
C PHE A 93 -18.47 -1.81 12.21
N ARG A 94 -19.37 -1.85 11.22
CA ARG A 94 -19.04 -2.16 9.81
C ARG A 94 -20.08 -1.55 8.88
N GLN A 95 -19.70 -0.52 8.12
CA GLN A 95 -20.59 0.21 7.24
C GLN A 95 -19.82 0.83 6.06
N VAL A 96 -20.56 1.12 4.98
CA VAL A 96 -20.08 1.82 3.79
C VAL A 96 -20.94 3.02 3.49
N TYR A 97 -20.36 4.05 2.86
CA TYR A 97 -20.99 5.34 2.58
C TYR A 97 -20.57 5.84 1.20
N GLY A 98 -21.53 6.30 0.39
CA GLY A 98 -21.29 6.87 -0.92
C GLY A 98 -21.23 5.82 -2.04
N LYS A 99 -20.52 6.14 -3.13
CA LYS A 99 -20.54 5.35 -4.37
C LYS A 99 -19.17 4.77 -4.71
N ALA A 100 -19.16 3.54 -5.24
CA ALA A 100 -18.02 2.88 -5.85
C ALA A 100 -17.67 3.52 -7.19
N ASN A 101 -18.69 3.98 -7.91
CA ASN A 101 -18.55 4.68 -9.19
C ASN A 101 -19.68 5.72 -9.29
N TYR A 102 -19.33 7.01 -9.33
CA TYR A 102 -20.29 8.12 -9.42
C TYR A 102 -20.86 8.26 -10.83
N GLU A 103 -20.05 8.02 -11.85
CA GLU A 103 -20.45 8.14 -13.26
C GLU A 103 -21.47 7.06 -13.64
N GLN A 104 -21.41 5.89 -13.00
CA GLN A 104 -22.32 4.77 -13.22
C GLN A 104 -23.40 4.64 -12.15
N ASP A 105 -23.48 5.59 -11.22
CA ASP A 105 -24.37 5.56 -10.05
C ASP A 105 -24.28 4.29 -9.19
N GLN A 106 -23.11 3.62 -9.20
CA GLN A 106 -22.87 2.36 -8.50
C GLN A 106 -22.60 2.62 -7.01
N PRO A 107 -23.40 2.10 -6.06
CA PRO A 107 -23.16 2.28 -4.64
C PRO A 107 -21.94 1.47 -4.17
N LEU A 108 -21.30 1.93 -3.07
CA LEU A 108 -20.36 1.10 -2.34
C LEU A 108 -21.06 -0.10 -1.70
N ALA A 109 -20.40 -1.24 -1.73
CA ALA A 109 -20.80 -2.47 -1.05
C ALA A 109 -19.77 -2.84 0.03
N LEU A 110 -20.17 -3.61 1.03
CA LEU A 110 -19.27 -4.07 2.10
C LEU A 110 -18.09 -4.92 1.57
N GLY A 111 -18.25 -5.57 0.41
CA GLY A 111 -17.19 -6.29 -0.30
C GLY A 111 -16.43 -5.43 -1.33
N SER A 112 -16.62 -4.12 -1.38
CA SER A 112 -15.89 -3.24 -2.30
C SER A 112 -14.38 -3.32 -2.05
N ARG A 113 -13.60 -3.43 -3.14
CA ARG A 113 -12.13 -3.51 -3.10
C ARG A 113 -11.52 -2.12 -3.23
N PHE A 114 -10.71 -1.75 -2.26
CA PHE A 114 -10.00 -0.47 -2.22
C PHE A 114 -8.52 -0.66 -2.49
N ARG A 115 -7.87 0.26 -3.21
CA ARG A 115 -6.41 0.36 -3.23
C ARG A 115 -5.92 0.84 -1.88
N LEU A 116 -5.02 0.06 -1.27
CA LEU A 116 -4.52 0.35 0.07
C LEU A 116 -3.41 1.40 0.08
N ALA A 117 -2.77 1.62 -1.08
CA ALA A 117 -1.59 2.47 -1.16
C ALA A 117 -0.54 2.06 -0.12
N SER A 118 0.07 3.01 0.58
CA SER A 118 1.21 2.73 1.49
C SER A 118 0.90 1.79 2.67
N ILE A 119 -0.35 1.45 2.95
CA ILE A 119 -0.68 0.35 3.86
C ILE A 119 -0.07 -0.98 3.35
N SER A 120 0.19 -1.10 2.05
CA SER A 120 0.89 -2.25 1.43
C SER A 120 2.25 -2.53 2.05
N LYS A 121 2.91 -1.53 2.61
CA LYS A 121 4.25 -1.67 3.18
C LYS A 121 4.33 -2.67 4.32
N GLN A 122 3.30 -2.76 5.16
CA GLN A 122 3.28 -3.77 6.21
C GLN A 122 3.23 -5.20 5.66
N PHE A 123 2.58 -5.40 4.49
CA PHE A 123 2.54 -6.70 3.82
C PHE A 123 3.93 -7.09 3.29
N THR A 124 4.63 -6.15 2.66
CA THR A 124 5.99 -6.37 2.16
C THR A 124 6.99 -6.60 3.30
N ALA A 125 6.88 -5.84 4.40
CA ALA A 125 7.72 -6.05 5.58
C ALA A 125 7.45 -7.42 6.23
N THR A 126 6.18 -7.82 6.32
CA THR A 126 5.80 -9.16 6.81
C THR A 126 6.35 -10.26 5.91
N ALA A 127 6.40 -10.07 4.58
CA ALA A 127 6.99 -11.03 3.64
C ALA A 127 8.50 -11.21 3.88
N ILE A 128 9.23 -10.12 4.10
CA ILE A 128 10.66 -10.18 4.46
C ILE A 128 10.86 -10.91 5.80
N LEU A 129 10.08 -10.54 6.82
CA LEU A 129 10.21 -11.17 8.15
C LEU A 129 9.78 -12.64 8.14
N LYS A 130 8.82 -13.02 7.31
CA LYS A 130 8.45 -14.43 7.11
C LYS A 130 9.59 -15.24 6.49
N LEU A 131 10.27 -14.69 5.49
CA LEU A 131 11.46 -15.30 4.90
C LEU A 131 12.62 -15.38 5.91
N GLN A 132 12.74 -14.41 6.83
CA GLN A 132 13.68 -14.48 7.96
C GLN A 132 13.32 -15.62 8.92
N ASP A 133 12.05 -15.76 9.31
CA ASP A 133 11.58 -16.86 10.17
C ASP A 133 11.82 -18.25 9.53
N GLU A 134 11.81 -18.31 8.19
CA GLU A 134 12.15 -19.51 7.41
C GLU A 134 13.68 -19.71 7.22
N GLY A 135 14.51 -18.82 7.75
CA GLY A 135 15.97 -18.89 7.63
C GLY A 135 16.52 -18.60 6.23
N LYS A 136 15.72 -18.05 5.32
CA LYS A 136 16.11 -17.76 3.93
C LYS A 136 16.89 -16.45 3.78
N LEU A 137 16.66 -15.51 4.66
CA LEU A 137 17.37 -14.23 4.73
C LEU A 137 17.42 -13.71 6.17
N SER A 138 18.14 -12.62 6.39
CA SER A 138 18.07 -11.83 7.63
C SER A 138 17.86 -10.36 7.26
N VAL A 139 17.09 -9.61 8.07
CA VAL A 139 16.97 -8.16 7.89
C VAL A 139 18.32 -7.44 8.06
N SER A 140 19.31 -8.08 8.68
CA SER A 140 20.70 -7.61 8.78
C SER A 140 21.54 -7.91 7.54
N ASP A 141 21.05 -8.70 6.58
CA ASP A 141 21.77 -8.96 5.34
C ASP A 141 22.04 -7.65 4.58
N PRO A 142 23.24 -7.49 4.00
CA PRO A 142 23.50 -6.42 3.07
C PRO A 142 22.57 -6.54 1.85
N VAL A 143 22.02 -5.42 1.39
CA VAL A 143 21.18 -5.38 0.17
C VAL A 143 21.97 -5.92 -1.03
N CYS A 144 23.29 -5.69 -1.09
CA CYS A 144 24.17 -6.18 -2.13
C CYS A 144 24.31 -7.71 -2.19
N LYS A 145 23.89 -8.46 -1.16
CA LYS A 145 23.77 -9.93 -1.24
C LYS A 145 22.68 -10.35 -2.22
N TRP A 146 21.63 -9.54 -2.36
CA TRP A 146 20.41 -9.87 -3.09
C TRP A 146 20.26 -9.13 -4.41
N ILE A 147 20.78 -7.90 -4.50
CA ILE A 147 20.66 -7.01 -5.65
C ILE A 147 22.02 -6.93 -6.35
N GLN A 148 22.10 -7.47 -7.57
CA GLN A 148 23.32 -7.49 -8.37
C GLN A 148 23.04 -6.96 -9.81
N PRO A 149 24.01 -6.28 -10.47
CA PRO A 149 25.20 -5.69 -9.85
C PRO A 149 24.83 -4.63 -8.82
N CYS A 150 25.60 -4.53 -7.74
CA CYS A 150 25.31 -3.60 -6.64
C CYS A 150 26.17 -2.32 -6.76
N PRO A 151 25.60 -1.11 -6.68
CA PRO A 151 26.39 0.11 -6.58
C PRO A 151 27.28 0.10 -5.34
N GLN A 152 28.52 0.55 -5.45
CA GLN A 152 29.46 0.59 -4.32
C GLN A 152 28.89 1.38 -3.12
N ALA A 153 28.16 2.48 -3.37
CA ALA A 153 27.52 3.28 -2.34
C ALA A 153 26.45 2.51 -1.55
N TRP A 154 25.91 1.39 -2.08
CA TRP A 154 24.90 0.58 -1.41
C TRP A 154 25.49 -0.48 -0.49
N ALA A 155 26.81 -0.69 -0.48
CA ALA A 155 27.47 -1.70 0.34
C ALA A 155 27.08 -1.67 1.85
N PRO A 156 26.89 -0.50 2.50
CA PRO A 156 26.47 -0.44 3.90
C PRO A 156 24.94 -0.58 4.09
N ILE A 157 24.12 -0.58 3.02
CA ILE A 157 22.68 -0.70 3.15
C ILE A 157 22.32 -2.12 3.54
N ARG A 158 21.50 -2.27 4.60
CA ARG A 158 20.89 -3.53 5.04
C ARG A 158 19.41 -3.54 4.68
N ILE A 159 18.80 -4.74 4.63
CA ILE A 159 17.34 -4.89 4.41
C ILE A 159 16.55 -4.08 5.44
N SER A 160 16.99 -4.08 6.71
CA SER A 160 16.36 -3.28 7.78
C SER A 160 16.29 -1.79 7.44
N HIS A 161 17.30 -1.23 6.77
CA HIS A 161 17.29 0.18 6.37
C HIS A 161 16.21 0.48 5.29
N LEU A 162 15.91 -0.48 4.40
CA LEU A 162 14.82 -0.35 3.44
C LEU A 162 13.46 -0.30 4.15
N LEU A 163 13.25 -1.21 5.13
CA LEU A 163 11.98 -1.38 5.83
C LEU A 163 11.68 -0.25 6.82
N SER A 164 12.71 0.43 7.33
CA SER A 164 12.59 1.54 8.31
C SER A 164 12.77 2.93 7.71
N HIS A 165 12.89 3.03 6.37
CA HIS A 165 13.11 4.31 5.69
C HIS A 165 14.40 5.03 6.06
N THR A 166 15.46 4.28 6.36
CA THR A 166 16.78 4.80 6.77
C THR A 166 17.89 4.45 5.75
N SER A 167 17.54 4.04 4.54
CA SER A 167 18.49 3.58 3.53
C SER A 167 19.33 4.69 2.89
N GLY A 168 18.84 5.92 2.88
CA GLY A 168 19.42 7.03 2.11
C GLY A 168 19.09 7.01 0.61
N ILE A 169 18.43 5.98 0.10
CA ILE A 169 17.98 5.91 -1.30
C ILE A 169 16.89 6.98 -1.54
N PRO A 170 17.01 7.82 -2.60
CA PRO A 170 16.00 8.82 -2.89
C PRO A 170 14.64 8.22 -3.21
N ASP A 171 13.57 8.80 -2.65
CA ASP A 171 12.21 8.39 -2.98
C ASP A 171 11.95 8.53 -4.49
N LEU A 172 11.35 7.49 -5.06
CA LEU A 172 11.05 7.47 -6.50
C LEU A 172 10.14 8.63 -6.94
N MET A 173 9.24 9.08 -6.05
CA MET A 173 8.30 10.18 -6.34
C MET A 173 8.97 11.56 -6.34
N ALA A 174 10.14 11.70 -5.72
CA ALA A 174 10.92 12.93 -5.69
C ALA A 174 11.93 13.04 -6.88
N ARG A 175 12.02 12.00 -7.72
CA ARG A 175 12.99 11.95 -8.83
C ARG A 175 12.53 12.77 -10.03
N PRO A 176 13.46 13.35 -10.80
CA PRO A 176 13.14 13.95 -12.09
C PRO A 176 12.40 12.96 -13.01
N GLY A 177 11.41 13.46 -13.74
CA GLY A 177 10.62 12.62 -14.66
C GLY A 177 9.50 11.79 -14.01
N TRP A 178 9.27 11.92 -12.70
CA TRP A 178 8.19 11.21 -12.00
C TRP A 178 6.83 11.33 -12.68
N GLY A 179 6.49 12.52 -13.22
CA GLY A 179 5.21 12.77 -13.88
C GLY A 179 4.91 11.80 -15.03
N MET A 180 5.93 11.46 -15.84
CA MET A 180 5.83 10.44 -16.91
C MET A 180 5.97 9.02 -16.34
N ARG A 181 6.90 8.82 -15.40
CA ARG A 181 7.19 7.50 -14.82
C ARG A 181 5.97 6.88 -14.15
N ARG A 182 5.18 7.68 -13.43
CA ARG A 182 4.00 7.22 -12.70
C ARG A 182 2.89 6.60 -13.56
N THR A 183 2.92 6.81 -14.86
CA THR A 183 1.92 6.27 -15.82
C THR A 183 2.45 5.10 -16.64
N THR A 184 3.76 4.80 -16.54
CA THR A 184 4.42 3.75 -17.31
C THR A 184 4.54 2.49 -16.45
N PRO A 185 3.97 1.34 -16.86
CA PRO A 185 4.17 0.07 -16.15
C PRO A 185 5.65 -0.24 -15.95
N ALA A 186 5.98 -0.92 -14.85
CA ALA A 186 7.34 -1.34 -14.57
C ALA A 186 7.39 -2.65 -13.80
N THR A 187 8.40 -3.45 -14.10
CA THR A 187 8.80 -4.62 -13.32
C THR A 187 9.64 -4.21 -12.10
N LEU A 188 9.75 -5.08 -11.10
CA LEU A 188 10.64 -4.85 -9.95
C LEU A 188 12.12 -4.73 -10.37
N ASP A 189 12.55 -5.46 -11.40
CA ASP A 189 13.91 -5.35 -11.93
C ASP A 189 14.14 -3.95 -12.54
N GLU A 190 13.22 -3.43 -13.35
CA GLU A 190 13.32 -2.06 -13.90
C GLU A 190 13.32 -0.99 -12.81
N LEU A 191 12.49 -1.11 -11.78
CA LEU A 191 12.47 -0.20 -10.63
C LEU A 191 13.76 -0.27 -9.82
N THR A 192 14.36 -1.45 -9.74
CA THR A 192 15.65 -1.66 -9.11
C THR A 192 16.76 -0.97 -9.90
N GLU A 193 16.82 -1.16 -11.22
CA GLU A 193 17.79 -0.50 -12.08
C GLU A 193 17.61 1.04 -12.07
N ASP A 194 16.37 1.52 -12.09
CA ASP A 194 16.10 2.95 -11.93
C ASP A 194 16.63 3.51 -10.60
N SER A 195 16.53 2.72 -9.52
CA SER A 195 17.01 3.15 -8.21
C SER A 195 18.53 3.24 -8.11
N LYS A 196 19.27 2.38 -8.84
CA LYS A 196 20.74 2.39 -8.89
C LYS A 196 21.35 3.62 -9.53
N ARG A 197 20.57 4.38 -10.32
CA ARG A 197 21.03 5.57 -11.04
C ARG A 197 21.23 6.79 -10.14
N PHE A 198 20.74 6.74 -8.91
CA PHE A 198 20.75 7.88 -8.00
C PHE A 198 21.68 7.62 -6.83
N GLY A 199 22.49 8.61 -6.46
CA GLY A 199 23.32 8.57 -5.26
C GLY A 199 22.48 8.60 -3.98
N LEU A 200 23.07 8.17 -2.88
CA LEU A 200 22.42 8.26 -1.56
C LEU A 200 22.32 9.73 -1.12
N GLN A 201 21.22 10.07 -0.47
CA GLN A 201 20.96 11.41 0.08
C GLN A 201 21.60 11.59 1.47
N PHE A 202 21.86 10.48 2.16
CA PHE A 202 22.53 10.44 3.46
C PHE A 202 23.07 9.03 3.70
N GLU A 203 23.98 8.90 4.67
CA GLU A 203 24.54 7.62 5.07
C GLU A 203 23.46 6.68 5.65
N PRO A 204 23.42 5.40 5.25
CA PRO A 204 22.45 4.43 5.76
C PRO A 204 22.41 4.40 7.28
N GLY A 205 21.21 4.51 7.84
CA GLY A 205 20.98 4.57 9.29
C GLY A 205 21.10 5.96 9.92
N ALA A 206 21.60 6.97 9.21
CA ALA A 206 21.83 8.30 9.79
C ALA A 206 20.57 9.16 9.92
N LYS A 207 19.55 8.94 9.10
CA LYS A 207 18.30 9.72 9.08
C LYS A 207 17.13 8.83 8.68
N VAL A 208 15.93 9.30 9.02
CA VAL A 208 14.68 8.78 8.48
C VAL A 208 14.22 9.69 7.36
N GLN A 209 13.97 9.12 6.19
CA GLN A 209 13.31 9.79 5.08
C GLN A 209 12.39 8.80 4.39
N TYR A 210 11.08 9.07 4.45
CA TYR A 210 10.07 8.21 3.84
C TYR A 210 10.39 7.96 2.37
N ASP A 211 10.42 6.69 1.97
CA ASP A 211 10.91 6.25 0.68
C ASP A 211 10.09 5.06 0.17
N ASN A 212 9.60 5.14 -1.06
CA ASN A 212 8.87 4.07 -1.73
C ASN A 212 9.81 3.13 -2.49
N ALA A 213 10.97 3.64 -2.94
CA ALA A 213 11.95 2.82 -3.68
C ALA A 213 12.51 1.70 -2.80
N GLY A 214 12.76 1.98 -1.52
CA GLY A 214 13.23 0.96 -0.56
C GLY A 214 12.26 -0.22 -0.44
N PHE A 215 10.96 0.02 -0.47
CA PHE A 215 9.96 -1.06 -0.42
C PHE A 215 9.81 -1.81 -1.75
N ASN A 216 10.05 -1.16 -2.90
CA ASN A 216 10.17 -1.87 -4.17
C ASN A 216 11.40 -2.80 -4.18
N LEU A 217 12.55 -2.33 -3.65
CA LEU A 217 13.75 -3.16 -3.48
C LEU A 217 13.49 -4.32 -2.50
N ALA A 218 12.76 -4.09 -1.41
CA ALA A 218 12.36 -5.16 -0.49
C ALA A 218 11.50 -6.23 -1.19
N ALA A 219 10.55 -5.82 -2.05
CA ALA A 219 9.76 -6.76 -2.86
C ALA A 219 10.65 -7.54 -3.85
N ALA A 220 11.62 -6.89 -4.51
CA ALA A 220 12.59 -7.57 -5.36
C ALA A 220 13.43 -8.59 -4.57
N ILE A 221 13.81 -8.27 -3.33
CA ILE A 221 14.50 -9.21 -2.43
C ILE A 221 13.59 -10.38 -2.06
N VAL A 222 12.28 -10.17 -1.84
CA VAL A 222 11.33 -11.27 -1.64
C VAL A 222 11.33 -12.22 -2.84
N GLU A 223 11.34 -11.72 -4.08
CA GLU A 223 11.43 -12.57 -5.27
C GLU A 223 12.71 -13.40 -5.29
N LYS A 224 13.86 -12.76 -5.07
CA LYS A 224 15.17 -13.45 -5.08
C LYS A 224 15.26 -14.49 -3.96
N ALA A 225 14.81 -14.19 -2.75
CA ALA A 225 14.90 -15.09 -1.60
C ALA A 225 13.89 -16.24 -1.64
N SER A 226 12.69 -16.00 -2.22
CA SER A 226 11.63 -17.01 -2.31
C SER A 226 11.72 -17.86 -3.58
N GLY A 227 12.37 -17.34 -4.64
CA GLY A 227 12.36 -17.94 -5.99
C GLY A 227 11.02 -17.82 -6.70
N LYS A 228 10.11 -16.94 -6.23
CA LYS A 228 8.76 -16.74 -6.79
C LYS A 228 8.53 -15.28 -7.15
N PRO A 229 7.75 -14.96 -8.20
CA PRO A 229 7.27 -13.59 -8.43
C PRO A 229 6.57 -13.05 -7.17
N PHE A 230 6.76 -11.77 -6.87
CA PHE A 230 6.27 -11.14 -5.63
C PHE A 230 4.77 -11.34 -5.43
N GLN A 231 3.98 -11.13 -6.47
CA GLN A 231 2.51 -11.36 -6.44
C GLN A 231 2.17 -12.81 -6.09
N THR A 232 2.87 -13.78 -6.69
CA THR A 232 2.69 -15.21 -6.41
C THR A 232 3.04 -15.55 -4.97
N TYR A 233 4.19 -15.03 -4.49
CA TYR A 233 4.60 -15.24 -3.09
C TYR A 233 3.56 -14.71 -2.11
N MET A 234 3.09 -13.47 -2.31
CA MET A 234 2.07 -12.86 -1.44
C MET A 234 0.77 -13.66 -1.43
N ARG A 235 0.30 -14.07 -2.60
CA ARG A 235 -0.93 -14.87 -2.73
C ARG A 235 -0.81 -16.22 -2.02
N GLU A 236 0.28 -16.96 -2.27
CA GLU A 236 0.44 -18.33 -1.78
C GLU A 236 0.82 -18.38 -0.29
N THR A 237 1.58 -17.40 0.18
CA THR A 237 2.06 -17.37 1.57
C THR A 237 1.03 -16.76 2.52
N PHE A 238 0.26 -15.77 2.05
CA PHE A 238 -0.64 -15.01 2.93
C PHE A 238 -2.09 -15.04 2.49
N PHE A 239 -2.43 -14.53 1.30
CA PHE A 239 -3.83 -14.29 0.97
C PHE A 239 -4.64 -15.59 0.89
N LYS A 240 -4.11 -16.62 0.21
CA LYS A 240 -4.80 -17.92 0.08
C LYS A 240 -4.93 -18.65 1.42
N PRO A 241 -3.88 -18.85 2.23
CA PRO A 241 -3.98 -19.51 3.53
C PRO A 241 -4.90 -18.79 4.52
N LEU A 242 -4.93 -17.46 4.49
CA LEU A 242 -5.80 -16.65 5.35
C LEU A 242 -7.24 -16.53 4.83
N GLY A 243 -7.54 -17.06 3.65
CA GLY A 243 -8.86 -16.92 3.03
C GLY A 243 -9.19 -15.49 2.57
N MET A 244 -8.18 -14.65 2.32
CA MET A 244 -8.31 -13.27 1.83
C MET A 244 -8.55 -13.27 0.31
N LYS A 245 -9.76 -13.66 -0.10
CA LYS A 245 -10.12 -13.92 -1.51
C LYS A 245 -10.28 -12.66 -2.35
N ASP A 246 -10.52 -11.53 -1.69
CA ASP A 246 -10.79 -10.24 -2.30
C ASP A 246 -9.58 -9.30 -2.19
N SER A 247 -8.39 -9.87 -1.91
CA SER A 247 -7.13 -9.17 -1.80
C SER A 247 -6.13 -9.64 -2.85
N GLY A 248 -5.31 -8.71 -3.31
CA GLY A 248 -4.27 -8.99 -4.29
C GLY A 248 -3.34 -7.81 -4.51
N LEU A 249 -2.47 -7.92 -5.52
CA LEU A 249 -1.61 -6.85 -5.99
C LEU A 249 -2.05 -6.44 -7.41
N ASP A 250 -2.25 -5.15 -7.63
CA ASP A 250 -2.54 -4.57 -8.95
C ASP A 250 -1.21 -4.20 -9.62
N LEU A 251 -0.60 -5.16 -10.31
CA LEU A 251 0.71 -4.99 -10.97
C LEU A 251 0.63 -4.95 -12.49
N ASP A 252 -0.47 -5.38 -13.07
CA ASP A 252 -0.67 -5.52 -14.50
C ASP A 252 -1.61 -4.46 -15.11
N GLY A 253 -2.26 -3.65 -14.26
CA GLY A 253 -3.25 -2.67 -14.67
C GLY A 253 -4.57 -3.28 -15.16
N GLY A 254 -4.79 -4.57 -14.86
CA GLY A 254 -6.02 -5.30 -15.18
C GLY A 254 -7.22 -4.85 -14.35
N ASP A 255 -8.39 -5.31 -14.71
CA ASP A 255 -9.60 -5.13 -13.90
C ASP A 255 -9.61 -6.14 -12.75
N HIS A 256 -9.25 -5.67 -11.56
CA HIS A 256 -9.31 -6.45 -10.32
C HIS A 256 -10.60 -6.18 -9.52
N GLY A 257 -11.60 -5.53 -10.13
CA GLY A 257 -12.83 -5.11 -9.43
C GLY A 257 -12.57 -4.07 -8.33
N VAL A 258 -11.50 -3.31 -8.45
CA VAL A 258 -11.19 -2.19 -7.56
C VAL A 258 -12.08 -1.01 -7.93
N ILE A 259 -12.71 -0.40 -6.92
CA ILE A 259 -13.62 0.74 -7.11
C ILE A 259 -12.88 1.97 -7.66
N MET A 260 -13.66 2.93 -8.19
CA MET A 260 -13.11 4.20 -8.68
C MET A 260 -12.63 5.08 -7.52
N GLY A 261 -11.46 5.70 -7.70
CA GLY A 261 -10.92 6.71 -6.80
C GLY A 261 -11.24 8.13 -7.27
N TYR A 262 -11.42 9.05 -6.32
CA TYR A 262 -11.85 10.42 -6.59
C TYR A 262 -10.96 11.46 -5.90
N ALA A 263 -11.07 12.70 -6.36
CA ALA A 263 -10.50 13.87 -5.70
C ALA A 263 -11.43 15.09 -5.85
N ASN A 264 -11.40 15.98 -4.88
CA ASN A 264 -12.15 17.22 -4.92
C ASN A 264 -11.35 18.30 -5.70
N PHE A 265 -12.01 18.95 -6.66
CA PHE A 265 -11.48 20.08 -7.41
C PHE A 265 -12.42 21.29 -7.27
N PRO A 266 -12.00 22.48 -7.70
CA PRO A 266 -12.89 23.64 -7.69
C PRO A 266 -14.21 23.42 -8.46
N GLY A 267 -14.23 22.53 -9.47
CA GLY A 267 -15.41 22.12 -10.23
C GLY A 267 -16.21 20.98 -9.63
N GLY A 268 -15.84 20.47 -8.45
CA GLY A 268 -16.49 19.35 -7.79
C GLY A 268 -15.63 18.08 -7.69
N LEU A 269 -16.31 16.97 -7.37
CA LEU A 269 -15.69 15.66 -7.29
C LEU A 269 -15.37 15.13 -8.70
N ALA A 270 -14.16 14.68 -8.93
CA ALA A 270 -13.74 14.09 -10.20
C ALA A 270 -12.98 12.78 -10.02
N ALA A 271 -13.23 11.82 -10.90
CA ALA A 271 -12.52 10.57 -10.96
C ALA A 271 -11.03 10.80 -11.16
N GLN A 272 -10.22 10.05 -10.43
CA GLN A 272 -8.78 10.02 -10.63
C GLN A 272 -8.44 8.88 -11.59
N PRO A 273 -7.75 9.16 -12.71
CA PRO A 273 -7.33 8.10 -13.60
C PRO A 273 -6.49 7.07 -12.83
N ASN A 274 -6.69 5.82 -13.17
CA ASN A 274 -5.95 4.72 -12.60
C ASN A 274 -4.46 4.92 -12.85
N ALA A 275 -3.73 5.36 -11.83
CA ALA A 275 -2.29 5.36 -11.88
C ALA A 275 -1.82 3.90 -11.83
N ASN A 276 -0.83 3.56 -12.65
CA ASN A 276 -0.27 2.21 -12.66
C ASN A 276 0.44 1.93 -11.33
N THR A 277 -0.05 0.97 -10.57
CA THR A 277 0.49 0.65 -9.25
C THR A 277 1.70 -0.29 -9.30
N SER A 278 2.08 -0.84 -10.48
CA SER A 278 3.29 -1.63 -10.63
C SER A 278 4.56 -0.84 -10.25
N ILE A 279 4.55 0.49 -10.46
CA ILE A 279 5.67 1.38 -10.08
C ILE A 279 5.87 1.51 -8.57
N VAL A 280 4.92 1.08 -7.77
CA VAL A 280 4.97 1.02 -6.31
C VAL A 280 4.68 -0.40 -5.81
N ALA A 281 5.10 -1.40 -6.56
CA ALA A 281 4.79 -2.82 -6.34
C ALA A 281 4.90 -3.27 -4.89
N GLY A 282 6.04 -3.03 -4.23
CA GLY A 282 6.26 -3.34 -2.82
C GLY A 282 5.75 -2.27 -1.86
N ALA A 283 5.51 -1.04 -2.36
CA ALA A 283 5.21 0.12 -1.53
C ALA A 283 3.72 0.47 -1.46
N GLY A 284 2.91 0.03 -2.46
CA GLY A 284 1.57 0.58 -2.60
C GLY A 284 0.57 -0.21 -3.45
N ALA A 285 0.90 -1.40 -3.95
CA ALA A 285 0.09 -2.10 -4.96
C ALA A 285 -1.02 -3.01 -4.40
N VAL A 286 -1.10 -3.22 -3.09
CA VAL A 286 -2.13 -4.09 -2.51
C VAL A 286 -3.51 -3.43 -2.61
N TYR A 287 -4.49 -4.21 -3.06
CA TYR A 287 -5.91 -3.91 -2.90
C TYR A 287 -6.57 -4.93 -1.98
N SER A 288 -7.64 -4.54 -1.28
CA SER A 288 -8.34 -5.40 -0.32
C SER A 288 -9.73 -4.86 0.01
N THR A 289 -10.45 -5.61 0.86
CA THR A 289 -11.74 -5.27 1.46
C THR A 289 -11.62 -5.08 2.98
N LEU A 290 -12.65 -4.52 3.64
CA LEU A 290 -12.68 -4.42 5.10
C LEU A 290 -12.50 -5.78 5.80
N ASP A 291 -13.20 -6.81 5.30
CA ASP A 291 -13.20 -8.13 5.93
C ASP A 291 -11.84 -8.85 5.78
N ASP A 292 -11.22 -8.78 4.60
CA ASP A 292 -9.90 -9.35 4.40
C ASP A 292 -8.84 -8.62 5.25
N LEU A 293 -8.96 -7.28 5.36
CA LEU A 293 -8.06 -6.51 6.23
C LEU A 293 -8.23 -6.83 7.71
N LEU A 294 -9.45 -7.12 8.17
CA LEU A 294 -9.65 -7.59 9.55
C LEU A 294 -8.99 -8.94 9.79
N VAL A 295 -9.09 -9.87 8.81
CA VAL A 295 -8.39 -11.15 8.86
C VAL A 295 -6.87 -10.93 8.91
N TRP A 296 -6.33 -10.04 8.07
CA TRP A 296 -4.92 -9.68 8.07
C TRP A 296 -4.47 -9.13 9.43
N GLN A 297 -5.18 -8.14 9.97
CA GLN A 297 -4.85 -7.50 11.25
C GLN A 297 -4.79 -8.51 12.40
N ARG A 298 -5.80 -9.39 12.48
CA ARG A 298 -5.82 -10.46 13.47
C ARG A 298 -4.64 -11.40 13.32
N ALA A 299 -4.36 -11.85 12.10
CA ALA A 299 -3.25 -12.77 11.82
C ALA A 299 -1.88 -12.13 12.15
N LEU A 300 -1.69 -10.85 11.81
CA LEU A 300 -0.45 -10.13 12.08
C LEU A 300 -0.23 -9.88 13.56
N HIS A 301 -1.24 -9.32 14.24
CA HIS A 301 -1.07 -8.83 15.62
C HIS A 301 -1.27 -9.90 16.70
N ARG A 302 -1.89 -11.03 16.36
CA ARG A 302 -2.14 -12.14 17.31
C ARG A 302 -1.22 -13.35 17.10
N GLY A 303 -0.11 -13.19 16.35
CA GLY A 303 0.95 -14.20 16.24
C GLY A 303 0.71 -15.28 15.19
N GLY A 304 -0.20 -15.08 14.23
CA GLY A 304 -0.48 -16.05 13.17
C GLY A 304 0.50 -16.04 11.99
N LEU A 305 1.26 -14.95 11.78
CA LEU A 305 2.09 -14.74 10.61
C LEU A 305 3.59 -14.83 10.88
N LEU A 306 4.04 -14.28 11.99
CA LEU A 306 5.46 -14.13 12.34
C LEU A 306 5.76 -14.79 13.68
N THR A 307 7.01 -15.18 13.89
CA THR A 307 7.50 -15.53 15.23
C THR A 307 7.39 -14.32 16.16
N PRO A 308 7.27 -14.51 17.49
CA PRO A 308 7.28 -13.40 18.45
C PRO A 308 8.50 -12.49 18.29
N ALA A 309 9.67 -13.04 17.99
CA ALA A 309 10.90 -12.27 17.79
C ALA A 309 10.82 -11.37 16.57
N SER A 310 10.39 -11.89 15.42
CA SER A 310 10.22 -11.10 14.19
C SER A 310 9.09 -10.07 14.32
N TYR A 311 8.02 -10.40 15.03
CA TYR A 311 6.96 -9.43 15.30
C TYR A 311 7.45 -8.28 16.19
N GLN A 312 8.19 -8.56 17.28
CA GLN A 312 8.79 -7.51 18.10
C GLN A 312 9.79 -6.66 17.31
N GLN A 313 10.57 -7.28 16.43
CA GLN A 313 11.47 -6.56 15.54
C GLN A 313 10.71 -5.66 14.56
N MET A 314 9.54 -6.09 14.06
CA MET A 314 8.66 -5.26 13.23
C MET A 314 8.17 -4.01 13.96
N LEU A 315 7.85 -4.13 15.26
CA LEU A 315 7.29 -3.05 16.08
C LEU A 315 8.36 -2.11 16.67
N ALA A 316 9.62 -2.53 16.71
CA ALA A 316 10.69 -1.74 17.31
C ALA A 316 10.86 -0.40 16.57
N ASP A 317 11.28 0.64 17.30
CA ASP A 317 11.67 1.89 16.69
C ASP A 317 13.07 1.78 16.10
N HIS A 318 13.18 1.86 14.79
CA HIS A 318 14.44 1.80 14.04
C HIS A 318 14.95 3.18 13.61
N ALA A 319 14.26 4.25 13.97
CA ALA A 319 14.71 5.60 13.68
C ALA A 319 15.89 5.99 14.58
N PRO A 320 16.87 6.77 14.08
CA PRO A 320 17.90 7.38 14.93
C PRO A 320 17.29 8.13 16.11
N ALA A 321 17.96 8.06 17.26
CA ALA A 321 17.45 8.64 18.51
C ALA A 321 17.20 10.16 18.44
N ASP A 322 17.95 10.86 17.59
CA ASP A 322 17.86 12.30 17.35
C ASP A 322 16.81 12.68 16.27
N THR A 323 16.03 11.69 15.79
CA THR A 323 14.95 11.95 14.82
C THR A 323 13.94 12.93 15.42
N LYS A 324 13.83 14.09 14.80
CA LYS A 324 12.92 15.15 15.24
C LYS A 324 11.46 14.83 14.90
N PRO A 325 10.49 15.43 15.65
CA PRO A 325 9.11 15.51 15.20
C PRO A 325 9.06 16.09 13.77
N ASN A 326 8.04 15.71 12.98
CA ASN A 326 7.89 16.28 11.65
C ASN A 326 7.57 17.79 11.74
N GLU A 327 7.71 18.50 10.59
CA GLU A 327 7.53 19.96 10.48
C GLU A 327 6.18 20.51 10.95
N ARG A 328 5.19 19.65 11.23
CA ARG A 328 3.86 20.03 11.72
C ARG A 328 3.71 19.92 13.23
N SER A 329 4.80 19.87 13.98
CA SER A 329 4.83 19.78 15.45
C SER A 329 4.11 18.54 16.00
N HIS A 330 3.86 17.51 15.19
CA HIS A 330 3.33 16.26 15.70
C HIS A 330 4.37 15.52 16.54
N PRO A 331 3.98 14.82 17.60
CA PRO A 331 4.89 14.00 18.38
C PRO A 331 5.70 13.06 17.49
N ARG A 332 6.96 12.83 17.87
CA ARG A 332 7.79 11.83 17.20
C ARG A 332 7.07 10.49 17.21
N ARG A 333 7.03 9.82 16.06
CA ARG A 333 6.50 8.46 15.93
C ARG A 333 7.62 7.45 15.92
N ASP A 334 7.35 6.25 16.38
CA ASP A 334 8.23 5.11 16.18
C ASP A 334 8.16 4.64 14.72
N TRP A 335 9.30 4.33 14.14
CA TRP A 335 9.45 3.84 12.78
C TRP A 335 9.76 2.34 12.79
N GLY A 336 8.71 1.54 12.79
CA GLY A 336 8.82 0.10 12.63
C GLY A 336 9.02 -0.33 11.17
N PHE A 337 9.08 -1.61 10.92
CA PHE A 337 9.17 -2.15 9.56
C PHE A 337 7.81 -2.09 8.86
N GLY A 338 7.65 -1.11 7.97
CA GLY A 338 6.41 -0.90 7.21
C GLY A 338 5.19 -0.50 8.05
N ILE A 339 5.38 -0.13 9.30
CA ILE A 339 4.37 0.36 10.24
C ILE A 339 4.93 1.49 11.09
N PHE A 340 4.04 2.23 11.75
CA PHE A 340 4.38 3.26 12.71
C PHE A 340 3.68 2.99 14.03
N ALA A 341 4.23 3.55 15.13
CA ALA A 341 3.51 3.61 16.39
C ALA A 341 3.57 5.02 16.98
N ASN A 342 2.47 5.44 17.59
CA ASN A 342 2.33 6.75 18.27
C ASN A 342 1.07 6.79 19.13
N ARG A 343 0.93 7.85 19.91
CA ARG A 343 -0.29 8.26 20.62
C ARG A 343 -1.08 9.22 19.73
N LEU A 344 -1.80 8.67 18.76
CA LEU A 344 -2.52 9.49 17.77
C LEU A 344 -3.68 10.28 18.39
N GLY A 345 -4.22 9.82 19.52
CA GLY A 345 -5.23 10.52 20.29
C GLY A 345 -4.80 11.90 20.82
N ASP A 346 -3.49 12.19 20.90
CA ASP A 346 -2.97 13.52 21.22
C ASP A 346 -3.33 14.58 20.17
N GLN A 347 -3.62 14.15 18.94
CA GLN A 347 -3.89 15.01 17.79
C GLN A 347 -5.38 15.35 17.62
N VAL A 348 -6.23 14.99 18.58
CA VAL A 348 -7.67 15.29 18.60
C VAL A 348 -8.08 15.94 19.92
N ARG A 349 -9.31 16.49 19.96
CA ARG A 349 -9.90 17.08 21.17
C ARG A 349 -11.34 16.61 21.36
N PRO A 350 -11.72 16.12 22.54
CA PRO A 350 -10.83 15.74 23.66
C PRO A 350 -9.78 14.71 23.27
N SER A 351 -8.64 14.70 23.95
CA SER A 351 -7.50 13.81 23.66
C SER A 351 -7.50 12.55 24.50
N PHE A 352 -6.82 11.51 24.03
CA PHE A 352 -6.56 10.26 24.76
C PHE A 352 -5.17 9.71 24.43
N GLN A 353 -4.60 8.85 25.32
CA GLN A 353 -3.16 8.58 25.38
C GLN A 353 -2.76 7.16 24.92
N ASP A 354 -3.69 6.38 24.39
CA ASP A 354 -3.43 4.99 23.99
C ASP A 354 -2.43 4.92 22.84
N ARG A 355 -1.45 4.04 22.98
CA ARG A 355 -0.48 3.75 21.93
C ARG A 355 -1.19 3.00 20.79
N GLN A 356 -1.04 3.48 19.58
CA GLN A 356 -1.63 2.92 18.39
C GLN A 356 -0.54 2.54 17.39
N ILE A 357 -0.63 1.33 16.84
CA ILE A 357 0.18 0.84 15.70
C ILE A 357 -0.63 1.14 14.45
N TYR A 358 -0.02 1.73 13.41
CA TYR A 358 -0.77 2.19 12.27
C TYR A 358 0.05 2.31 10.99
N HIS A 359 -0.63 2.37 9.87
CA HIS A 359 -0.12 2.95 8.63
C HIS A 359 -1.23 3.67 7.87
N THR A 360 -0.86 4.78 7.20
CA THR A 360 -1.75 5.52 6.30
C THR A 360 -1.56 5.06 4.86
N GLY A 361 -2.59 5.24 4.03
CA GLY A 361 -2.50 5.01 2.59
C GLY A 361 -3.02 6.19 1.79
N SER A 362 -2.29 6.59 0.74
CA SER A 362 -2.67 7.71 -0.13
C SER A 362 -2.14 7.49 -1.54
N TRP A 363 -3.03 7.25 -2.49
CA TRP A 363 -2.70 7.03 -3.90
C TRP A 363 -3.94 7.10 -4.79
N GLY A 364 -3.82 7.75 -5.97
CA GLY A 364 -4.78 7.59 -7.06
C GLY A 364 -6.25 7.68 -6.68
N GLY A 365 -6.65 8.70 -5.91
CA GLY A 365 -8.05 8.87 -5.48
C GLY A 365 -8.42 8.18 -4.18
N PHE A 366 -7.47 7.55 -3.47
CA PHE A 366 -7.73 6.85 -2.22
C PHE A 366 -7.02 7.50 -1.03
N ARG A 367 -7.67 7.47 0.14
CA ARG A 367 -7.13 7.88 1.43
C ARG A 367 -7.57 6.89 2.50
N ASN A 368 -6.61 6.23 3.12
CA ASN A 368 -6.87 5.13 4.04
C ASN A 368 -6.07 5.30 5.34
N LEU A 369 -6.61 4.73 6.42
CA LEU A 369 -5.91 4.61 7.69
C LEU A 369 -6.32 3.29 8.35
N MET A 370 -5.33 2.53 8.79
CA MET A 370 -5.51 1.28 9.50
C MET A 370 -4.75 1.34 10.81
N LEU A 371 -5.43 1.06 11.91
CA LEU A 371 -4.97 1.21 13.27
C LEU A 371 -5.18 -0.09 14.07
N TYR A 372 -4.26 -0.34 14.99
CA TYR A 372 -4.39 -1.37 16.01
C TYR A 372 -3.96 -0.82 17.38
N GLN A 373 -4.78 -1.03 18.38
CA GLN A 373 -4.47 -0.73 19.78
C GLN A 373 -4.29 -2.07 20.51
N PRO A 374 -3.05 -2.38 20.97
CA PRO A 374 -2.72 -3.72 21.44
C PRO A 374 -3.35 -4.11 22.78
N ASP A 375 -3.47 -3.18 23.74
CA ASP A 375 -3.89 -3.50 25.11
C ASP A 375 -5.36 -3.93 25.18
N ALA A 376 -6.23 -3.32 24.36
CA ALA A 376 -7.66 -3.67 24.29
C ALA A 376 -8.01 -4.50 23.06
N ASP A 377 -7.01 -4.86 22.23
CA ASP A 377 -7.18 -5.61 20.99
C ASP A 377 -8.23 -4.95 20.04
N VAL A 378 -8.10 -3.63 19.87
CA VAL A 378 -9.01 -2.85 19.02
C VAL A 378 -8.37 -2.59 17.67
N THR A 379 -9.07 -3.00 16.60
CA THR A 379 -8.72 -2.67 15.21
C THR A 379 -9.70 -1.64 14.66
N VAL A 380 -9.17 -0.59 14.02
CA VAL A 380 -9.95 0.40 13.26
C VAL A 380 -9.42 0.46 11.83
N ILE A 381 -10.31 0.30 10.87
CA ILE A 381 -10.02 0.39 9.43
C ILE A 381 -10.93 1.44 8.82
N VAL A 382 -10.35 2.50 8.26
CA VAL A 382 -11.07 3.54 7.52
C VAL A 382 -10.50 3.61 6.12
N LEU A 383 -11.30 3.26 5.13
CA LEU A 383 -10.95 3.29 3.72
C LEU A 383 -11.83 4.33 3.01
N SER A 384 -11.22 5.24 2.29
CA SER A 384 -11.95 6.23 1.49
C SER A 384 -11.46 6.22 0.05
N ASN A 385 -12.39 6.26 -0.88
CA ASN A 385 -12.11 6.48 -2.29
C ASN A 385 -12.17 7.97 -2.67
N ASN A 386 -11.78 8.86 -1.73
CA ASN A 386 -11.53 10.28 -1.99
C ASN A 386 -10.18 10.71 -1.40
N TYR A 387 -9.26 11.10 -2.28
CA TYR A 387 -7.89 11.47 -1.93
C TYR A 387 -7.79 12.64 -0.94
N HIS A 388 -8.71 13.61 -1.02
CA HIS A 388 -8.65 14.84 -0.23
C HIS A 388 -9.24 14.73 1.19
N LEU A 389 -9.83 13.57 1.55
CA LEU A 389 -10.42 13.37 2.88
C LEU A 389 -9.42 13.00 3.98
N ARG A 390 -8.21 13.56 3.95
CA ARG A 390 -7.14 13.25 4.90
C ARG A 390 -7.57 13.48 6.36
N ASP A 391 -8.06 14.68 6.64
CA ASP A 391 -8.40 15.10 8.00
C ASP A 391 -9.66 14.39 8.50
N GLN A 392 -10.63 14.15 7.61
CA GLN A 392 -11.84 13.37 7.93
C GLN A 392 -11.50 11.91 8.25
N VAL A 393 -10.70 11.24 7.41
CA VAL A 393 -10.26 9.85 7.66
C VAL A 393 -9.52 9.76 8.99
N PHE A 394 -8.64 10.71 9.28
CA PHE A 394 -7.92 10.73 10.55
C PHE A 394 -8.87 10.96 11.73
N LEU A 395 -9.72 12.00 11.69
CA LEU A 395 -10.66 12.30 12.79
C LEU A 395 -11.63 11.15 13.02
N ILE A 396 -12.24 10.59 11.96
CA ILE A 396 -13.15 9.43 12.05
C ILE A 396 -12.44 8.23 12.69
N SER A 397 -11.19 7.96 12.33
CA SER A 397 -10.44 6.86 12.90
C SER A 397 -10.17 7.03 14.40
N GLN A 398 -9.89 8.27 14.85
CA GLN A 398 -9.70 8.55 16.27
C GLN A 398 -11.03 8.58 17.05
N GLN A 399 -12.12 9.00 16.42
CA GLN A 399 -13.48 8.90 16.97
C GLN A 399 -13.89 7.45 17.18
N ALA A 400 -13.64 6.59 16.17
CA ALA A 400 -13.89 5.16 16.24
C ALA A 400 -13.06 4.48 17.34
N MET A 401 -11.78 4.83 17.45
CA MET A 401 -10.90 4.30 18.49
C MET A 401 -11.35 4.74 19.88
N ALA A 402 -11.64 6.03 20.08
CA ALA A 402 -12.07 6.58 21.35
C ALA A 402 -13.38 5.92 21.84
N GLU A 403 -14.41 5.83 20.99
CA GLU A 403 -15.67 5.20 21.35
C GLU A 403 -15.50 3.72 21.63
N ALA A 404 -14.68 3.01 20.84
CA ALA A 404 -14.37 1.60 21.08
C ALA A 404 -13.62 1.36 22.38
N LEU A 405 -12.81 2.31 22.85
CA LEU A 405 -12.08 2.22 24.11
C LEU A 405 -12.86 2.77 25.31
N GLY A 406 -13.99 3.46 25.09
CA GLY A 406 -14.78 4.11 26.14
C GLY A 406 -14.26 5.46 26.58
N HIS A 407 -13.45 6.11 25.74
CA HIS A 407 -13.01 7.50 25.94
C HIS A 407 -14.08 8.50 25.51
N GLU A 408 -13.92 9.75 25.93
CA GLU A 408 -14.73 10.86 25.44
C GLU A 408 -14.54 11.01 23.90
N PHE A 409 -15.66 11.18 23.18
CA PHE A 409 -15.68 11.19 21.72
C PHE A 409 -15.04 12.48 21.17
N PRO A 410 -13.94 12.40 20.40
CA PRO A 410 -13.29 13.56 19.84
C PRO A 410 -14.18 14.29 18.82
N THR A 411 -14.18 15.62 18.88
CA THR A 411 -15.01 16.44 17.96
C THR A 411 -14.18 17.19 16.94
N THR A 412 -12.91 17.48 17.23
CA THR A 412 -12.02 18.26 16.37
C THR A 412 -10.60 17.72 16.36
N LEU A 413 -9.82 18.10 15.36
CA LEU A 413 -8.38 17.95 15.36
C LEU A 413 -7.74 18.94 16.34
N ALA A 414 -6.66 18.52 17.01
CA ALA A 414 -5.78 19.45 17.71
C ALA A 414 -5.06 20.32 16.66
N ARG A 415 -5.12 21.63 16.82
CA ARG A 415 -4.39 22.59 16.00
C ARG A 415 -2.97 22.77 16.49
#